data_84f2c9e7042f600a65e34bd073fcfb02
#
_entry.id   84f2c9e7042f600a65e34bd073fcfb02
#
_cell.length_a   1.000
_cell.length_b   1.000
_cell.length_c   1.000
_cell.angle_alpha   90.00
_cell.angle_beta   90.00
_cell.angle_gamma   90.00
#
_symmetry.space_group_name_H-M   'P 1'
#
loop_
_entity.id
_entity.type
_entity.pdbx_description
1 polymer ?
#
loop_
_entity_poly.entity_id
_entity_poly.type
_entity_poly.pdbx_seq_one_letter_code
_entity_poly.pdbx_strand_id
1 'polypeptide(L)'
;GDDLREAAQRSGFDASPRDVIRLPATEVPKRSGLTPAYRAGATAARALREHHRLGEGPLTDVQLAEMAGVVRAIIPDVRGGASISFALDEKPTQGRVVLRSKWRTGRRFELARLLGDRLARPPSGALLPATRAYTYRQKVQRSFAAELLSPFEVVDAMLGDDYSMENQQDVAQHFEVSPRTIRTLLVNHGRLAREGLETEFETAAA
;
A
#
# COMPACT_ATOMS: atom_id res chain seq x y z
N GLY A 1 -18.60 15.67 1.02
CA GLY A 1 -17.47 16.33 1.73
C GLY A 1 -17.56 16.21 3.24
N ASP A 2 -18.75 16.46 3.80
CA ASP A 2 -18.91 16.55 5.26
C ASP A 2 -18.82 15.18 5.94
N ASP A 3 -19.35 14.13 5.34
CA ASP A 3 -19.28 12.75 5.86
C ASP A 3 -17.83 12.24 6.04
N LEU A 4 -16.92 12.59 5.13
CA LEU A 4 -15.52 12.20 5.23
C LEU A 4 -14.78 13.00 6.31
N ARG A 5 -15.11 14.28 6.48
CA ARG A 5 -14.56 15.10 7.57
C ARG A 5 -15.02 14.59 8.93
N GLU A 6 -16.29 14.25 9.05
CA GLU A 6 -16.83 13.64 10.26
C GLU A 6 -16.15 12.29 10.56
N ALA A 7 -15.99 11.42 9.54
CA ALA A 7 -15.25 10.17 9.69
C ALA A 7 -13.80 10.41 10.11
N ALA A 8 -13.12 11.42 9.55
CA ALA A 8 -11.77 11.79 9.93
C ALA A 8 -11.67 12.28 11.38
N GLN A 9 -12.66 13.03 11.85
CA GLN A 9 -12.72 13.48 13.25
C GLN A 9 -12.98 12.32 14.22
N ARG A 10 -13.91 11.42 13.87
CA ARG A 10 -14.32 10.32 14.73
C ARG A 10 -13.31 9.20 14.82
N SER A 11 -12.73 8.78 13.70
CA SER A 11 -11.88 7.59 13.60
C SER A 11 -10.50 7.83 12.97
N GLY A 12 -10.16 9.07 12.66
CA GLY A 12 -8.86 9.41 12.09
C GLY A 12 -7.74 9.48 13.12
N PHE A 13 -6.52 9.28 12.62
CA PHE A 13 -5.28 9.45 13.35
C PHE A 13 -4.58 10.73 12.89
N ASP A 14 -3.90 11.40 13.82
CA ASP A 14 -3.15 12.61 13.52
C ASP A 14 -2.01 12.32 12.54
N ALA A 15 -1.89 13.17 11.56
CA ALA A 15 -0.89 13.09 10.51
C ALA A 15 -0.29 14.47 10.22
N SER A 16 0.97 14.46 9.78
CA SER A 16 1.67 15.64 9.28
C SER A 16 2.08 15.40 7.83
N PRO A 17 1.37 15.95 6.85
CA PRO A 17 1.71 15.80 5.43
C PRO A 17 3.15 16.20 5.11
N ARG A 18 3.70 17.19 5.81
CA ARG A 18 5.07 17.66 5.66
C ARG A 18 6.11 16.58 6.00
N ASP A 19 5.79 15.69 6.95
CA ASP A 19 6.72 14.66 7.46
C ASP A 19 6.65 13.36 6.65
N VAL A 20 5.81 13.29 5.62
CA VAL A 20 5.76 12.13 4.71
C VAL A 20 7.09 12.01 3.97
N ILE A 21 7.62 10.78 3.94
CA ILE A 21 8.84 10.45 3.20
C ILE A 21 8.68 10.83 1.71
N ARG A 22 9.77 11.24 1.06
CA ARG A 22 9.75 11.76 -0.31
C ARG A 22 10.69 10.99 -1.22
N LEU A 23 10.39 11.04 -2.51
CA LEU A 23 11.28 10.67 -3.58
C LEU A 23 11.74 11.92 -4.32
N PRO A 24 13.00 11.98 -4.81
CA PRO A 24 13.41 12.99 -5.77
C PRO A 24 12.51 13.00 -6.99
N ALA A 25 12.21 14.17 -7.56
CA ALA A 25 11.34 14.30 -8.73
C ALA A 25 11.81 13.46 -9.94
N THR A 26 13.12 13.20 -10.04
CA THR A 26 13.73 12.37 -11.07
C THR A 26 13.41 10.87 -10.92
N GLU A 27 13.08 10.43 -9.72
CA GLU A 27 12.76 9.03 -9.38
C GLU A 27 11.26 8.76 -9.32
N VAL A 28 10.44 9.80 -9.34
CA VAL A 28 8.98 9.65 -9.44
C VAL A 28 8.64 9.17 -10.85
N PRO A 29 7.93 8.04 -10.98
CA PRO A 29 7.55 7.53 -12.29
C PRO A 29 6.75 8.56 -13.07
N LYS A 30 7.27 8.96 -14.23
CA LYS A 30 6.53 9.85 -15.13
C LYS A 30 5.30 9.11 -15.64
N ARG A 31 4.14 9.76 -15.57
CA ARG A 31 2.94 9.27 -16.23
C ARG A 31 3.18 9.22 -17.74
N SER A 32 3.60 8.07 -18.23
CA SER A 32 3.43 7.76 -19.64
C SER A 32 2.19 6.88 -19.74
N GLY A 33 1.25 7.21 -20.63
CA GLY A 33 0.07 6.39 -20.88
C GLY A 33 0.37 4.97 -21.38
N LEU A 34 1.65 4.65 -21.56
CA LEU A 34 2.17 3.36 -22.02
C LEU A 34 2.71 2.48 -20.88
N THR A 35 2.94 3.02 -19.67
CA THR A 35 3.46 2.21 -18.56
C THR A 35 2.32 1.54 -17.82
N PRO A 36 2.30 0.19 -17.71
CA PRO A 36 1.30 -0.51 -16.92
C PRO A 36 1.32 -0.06 -15.46
N ALA A 37 0.13 0.05 -14.86
CA ALA A 37 -0.02 0.54 -13.48
C ALA A 37 0.80 -0.27 -12.47
N TYR A 38 0.84 -1.60 -12.61
CA TYR A 38 1.60 -2.47 -11.70
C TYR A 38 3.11 -2.19 -11.78
N ARG A 39 3.62 -1.87 -12.96
CA ARG A 39 5.05 -1.55 -13.16
C ARG A 39 5.39 -0.18 -12.58
N ALA A 40 4.53 0.81 -12.79
CA ALA A 40 4.73 2.15 -12.24
C ALA A 40 4.77 2.14 -10.70
N GLY A 41 3.84 1.44 -10.06
CA GLY A 41 3.81 1.31 -8.60
C GLY A 41 5.04 0.57 -8.06
N ALA A 42 5.40 -0.55 -8.66
CA ALA A 42 6.56 -1.34 -8.25
C ALA A 42 7.88 -0.56 -8.41
N THR A 43 8.04 0.19 -9.50
CA THR A 43 9.24 1.02 -9.72
C THR A 43 9.37 2.09 -8.65
N ALA A 44 8.29 2.78 -8.29
CA ALA A 44 8.30 3.78 -7.23
C ALA A 44 8.66 3.18 -5.85
N ALA A 45 8.13 2.00 -5.55
CA ALA A 45 8.42 1.32 -4.28
C ALA A 45 9.89 0.89 -4.18
N ARG A 46 10.45 0.35 -5.25
CA ARG A 46 11.89 0.01 -5.32
C ARG A 46 12.77 1.24 -5.16
N ALA A 47 12.45 2.32 -5.86
CA ALA A 47 13.16 3.58 -5.74
C ALA A 47 13.12 4.12 -4.30
N LEU A 48 11.98 4.01 -3.61
CA LEU A 48 11.85 4.43 -2.21
C LEU A 48 12.76 3.61 -1.29
N ARG A 49 12.75 2.29 -1.43
CA ARG A 49 13.63 1.41 -0.64
C ARG A 49 15.10 1.69 -0.87
N GLU A 50 15.50 1.89 -2.10
CA GLU A 50 16.88 2.17 -2.48
C GLU A 50 17.32 3.55 -1.98
N HIS A 51 16.56 4.60 -2.28
CA HIS A 51 16.90 5.98 -1.89
C HIS A 51 17.04 6.16 -0.38
N HIS A 52 16.12 5.55 0.40
CA HIS A 52 16.13 5.64 1.85
C HIS A 52 16.83 4.47 2.55
N ARG A 53 17.50 3.59 1.81
CA ARG A 53 18.26 2.46 2.34
C ARG A 53 17.46 1.60 3.31
N LEU A 54 16.23 1.28 2.95
CA LEU A 54 15.32 0.50 3.78
C LEU A 54 15.68 -1.00 3.83
N GLY A 55 16.59 -1.45 2.98
CA GLY A 55 16.93 -2.86 2.83
C GLY A 55 15.83 -3.66 2.12
N GLU A 56 15.89 -4.97 2.22
CA GLU A 56 15.00 -5.91 1.53
C GLU A 56 14.06 -6.68 2.48
N GLY A 57 14.24 -6.51 3.77
CA GLY A 57 13.44 -7.18 4.80
C GLY A 57 12.07 -6.53 5.05
N PRO A 58 11.29 -7.13 5.97
CA PRO A 58 10.02 -6.57 6.41
C PRO A 58 10.20 -5.18 7.02
N LEU A 59 9.27 -4.28 6.70
CA LEU A 59 9.19 -2.99 7.36
C LEU A 59 8.38 -3.12 8.66
N THR A 60 8.84 -2.48 9.74
CA THR A 60 8.10 -2.46 11.00
C THR A 60 6.88 -1.54 10.92
N ASP A 61 5.92 -1.73 11.81
CA ASP A 61 4.76 -0.83 11.93
C ASP A 61 5.19 0.61 12.22
N VAL A 62 6.22 0.79 13.05
CA VAL A 62 6.78 2.11 13.38
C VAL A 62 7.41 2.77 12.16
N GLN A 63 8.21 2.03 11.37
CA GLN A 63 8.78 2.55 10.12
C GLN A 63 7.68 3.00 9.15
N LEU A 64 6.63 2.19 8.96
CA LEU A 64 5.52 2.54 8.07
C LEU A 64 4.79 3.81 8.52
N ALA A 65 4.49 3.92 9.82
CA ALA A 65 3.85 5.11 10.37
C ALA A 65 4.71 6.37 10.20
N GLU A 66 6.00 6.27 10.50
CA GLU A 66 6.95 7.39 10.33
C GLU A 66 7.09 7.81 8.86
N MET A 67 7.22 6.84 7.94
CA MET A 67 7.30 7.12 6.50
C MET A 67 6.03 7.81 5.98
N ALA A 68 4.88 7.44 6.51
CA ALA A 68 3.59 8.02 6.15
C ALA A 68 3.27 9.33 6.89
N GLY A 69 4.13 9.80 7.78
CA GLY A 69 3.92 11.01 8.57
C GLY A 69 2.73 10.92 9.52
N VAL A 70 2.44 9.74 10.06
CA VAL A 70 1.28 9.47 10.93
C VAL A 70 1.75 8.98 12.29
N VAL A 71 0.95 9.24 13.31
CA VAL A 71 1.22 8.73 14.67
C VAL A 71 1.32 7.21 14.70
N ARG A 72 2.24 6.67 15.51
CA ARG A 72 2.54 5.23 15.57
C ARG A 72 1.35 4.34 15.93
N ALA A 73 0.38 4.89 16.64
CA ALA A 73 -0.84 4.19 17.06
C ALA A 73 -1.72 3.76 15.86
N ILE A 74 -1.50 4.29 14.66
CA ILE A 74 -2.37 4.03 13.50
C ILE A 74 -2.50 2.54 13.16
N ILE A 75 -1.46 1.74 13.33
CA ILE A 75 -1.52 0.31 13.00
C ILE A 75 -2.07 -0.52 14.17
N PRO A 76 -1.55 -0.42 15.41
CA PRO A 76 -2.06 -1.23 16.52
C PRO A 76 -3.47 -0.83 16.97
N ASP A 77 -3.84 0.45 16.91
CA ASP A 77 -5.13 0.90 17.38
C ASP A 77 -6.18 0.80 16.27
N VAL A 78 -7.20 0.00 16.51
CA VAL A 78 -8.30 -0.16 15.56
C VAL A 78 -9.44 0.79 15.91
N ARG A 79 -9.68 1.75 15.02
CA ARG A 79 -10.84 2.66 15.09
C ARG A 79 -11.79 2.30 13.96
N GLY A 80 -12.96 1.83 14.29
CA GLY A 80 -13.93 1.33 13.31
C GLY A 80 -14.80 2.39 12.68
N GLY A 81 -15.58 1.99 11.67
CA GLY A 81 -16.70 2.77 11.13
C GLY A 81 -16.49 3.44 9.78
N ALA A 82 -15.28 3.42 9.23
CA ALA A 82 -15.06 3.96 7.88
C ALA A 82 -15.31 2.90 6.79
N SER A 83 -15.97 3.32 5.71
CA SER A 83 -16.20 2.47 4.53
C SER A 83 -15.01 2.39 3.58
N ILE A 84 -14.12 3.39 3.63
CA ILE A 84 -12.90 3.48 2.84
C ILE A 84 -11.75 3.97 3.69
N SER A 85 -10.51 3.67 3.25
CA SER A 85 -9.30 4.30 3.79
C SER A 85 -9.01 5.59 3.03
N PHE A 86 -8.57 6.61 3.74
CA PHE A 86 -8.21 7.88 3.11
C PHE A 86 -7.28 8.71 3.98
N ALA A 87 -6.55 9.63 3.36
CA ALA A 87 -5.89 10.73 4.03
C ALA A 87 -6.60 12.04 3.70
N LEU A 88 -6.74 12.88 4.70
CA LEU A 88 -7.30 14.23 4.57
C LEU A 88 -6.25 15.23 5.07
N ASP A 89 -5.74 16.06 4.16
CA ASP A 89 -4.74 17.08 4.45
C ASP A 89 -5.42 18.44 4.58
N GLU A 90 -5.35 19.02 5.76
CA GLU A 90 -5.89 20.35 6.01
C GLU A 90 -4.81 21.42 5.85
N LYS A 91 -3.62 21.15 6.37
CA LYS A 91 -2.43 22.01 6.32
C LYS A 91 -1.18 21.16 6.17
N PRO A 92 -0.02 21.72 5.82
CA PRO A 92 1.23 20.96 5.73
C PRO A 92 1.61 20.20 7.00
N THR A 93 1.22 20.70 8.16
CA THR A 93 1.49 20.07 9.48
C THR A 93 0.27 19.46 10.13
N GLN A 94 -0.87 19.49 9.47
CA GLN A 94 -2.14 19.02 10.05
C GLN A 94 -2.94 18.23 9.02
N GLY A 95 -3.14 16.97 9.32
CA GLY A 95 -3.96 16.07 8.53
C GLY A 95 -4.50 14.93 9.37
N ARG A 96 -5.32 14.12 8.75
CA ARG A 96 -5.92 12.92 9.33
C ARG A 96 -5.77 11.76 8.39
N VAL A 97 -5.50 10.58 8.92
CA VAL A 97 -5.53 9.33 8.18
C VAL A 97 -6.53 8.37 8.80
N VAL A 98 -7.40 7.83 7.97
CA VAL A 98 -8.41 6.84 8.34
C VAL A 98 -8.09 5.54 7.64
N LEU A 99 -8.03 4.44 8.37
CA LEU A 99 -7.87 3.09 7.83
C LEU A 99 -9.14 2.28 8.06
N ARG A 100 -9.65 1.67 7.01
CA ARG A 100 -10.88 0.87 7.04
C ARG A 100 -10.66 -0.50 7.68
N SER A 101 -9.54 -1.15 7.39
CA SER A 101 -9.28 -2.51 7.84
C SER A 101 -9.17 -2.60 9.36
N LYS A 102 -9.72 -3.68 9.91
CA LYS A 102 -9.59 -4.07 11.32
C LYS A 102 -8.38 -4.97 11.55
N TRP A 103 -7.82 -5.56 10.52
CA TRP A 103 -6.70 -6.49 10.58
C TRP A 103 -5.38 -5.77 10.39
N ARG A 104 -4.38 -6.15 11.17
CA ARG A 104 -3.05 -5.52 11.13
C ARG A 104 -2.43 -5.55 9.73
N THR A 105 -2.46 -6.69 9.04
CA THR A 105 -1.93 -6.80 7.67
C THR A 105 -2.67 -5.89 6.68
N GLY A 106 -3.97 -5.79 6.80
CA GLY A 106 -4.80 -4.89 5.99
C GLY A 106 -4.49 -3.42 6.28
N ARG A 107 -4.32 -3.04 7.54
CA ARG A 107 -3.96 -1.66 7.95
C ARG A 107 -2.60 -1.26 7.41
N ARG A 108 -1.61 -2.14 7.50
CA ARG A 108 -0.28 -1.94 6.91
C ARG A 108 -0.37 -1.70 5.40
N PHE A 109 -1.13 -2.55 4.71
CA PHE A 109 -1.31 -2.45 3.26
C PHE A 109 -2.03 -1.16 2.83
N GLU A 110 -3.10 -0.80 3.53
CA GLU A 110 -3.84 0.43 3.27
C GLU A 110 -2.98 1.69 3.51
N LEU A 111 -2.19 1.71 4.58
CA LEU A 111 -1.27 2.81 4.86
C LEU A 111 -0.19 2.94 3.75
N ALA A 112 0.37 1.81 3.31
CA ALA A 112 1.32 1.79 2.20
C ALA A 112 0.69 2.28 0.88
N ARG A 113 -0.59 1.97 0.62
CA ARG A 113 -1.33 2.50 -0.55
C ARG A 113 -1.45 4.02 -0.51
N LEU A 114 -1.79 4.59 0.65
CA LEU A 114 -1.89 6.04 0.82
C LEU A 114 -0.54 6.72 0.64
N LEU A 115 0.53 6.11 1.15
CA LEU A 115 1.90 6.58 0.92
C LEU A 115 2.24 6.58 -0.58
N GLY A 116 1.94 5.50 -1.29
CA GLY A 116 2.17 5.40 -2.74
C GLY A 116 1.42 6.44 -3.55
N ASP A 117 0.20 6.76 -3.14
CA ASP A 117 -0.59 7.80 -3.79
C ASP A 117 0.04 9.20 -3.65
N ARG A 118 0.61 9.50 -2.49
CA ARG A 118 1.34 10.75 -2.25
C ARG A 118 2.60 10.87 -3.10
N LEU A 119 3.35 9.77 -3.23
CA LEU A 119 4.60 9.74 -3.98
C LEU A 119 4.40 9.80 -5.50
N ALA A 120 3.31 9.21 -5.99
CA ALA A 120 3.00 9.17 -7.41
C ALA A 120 2.33 10.44 -7.95
N ARG A 121 1.95 11.38 -7.09
CA ARG A 121 1.24 12.60 -7.47
C ARG A 121 1.79 13.82 -6.75
N PRO A 122 1.91 14.96 -7.45
CA PRO A 122 2.05 16.22 -6.75
C PRO A 122 0.79 16.44 -5.88
N PRO A 123 0.92 17.07 -4.71
CA PRO A 123 -0.19 17.33 -3.82
C PRO A 123 -1.18 18.32 -4.46
N SER A 124 -2.16 17.80 -5.17
CA SER A 124 -3.17 18.60 -5.88
C SER A 124 -4.56 18.53 -5.25
N GLY A 125 -4.69 17.97 -4.07
CA GLY A 125 -5.98 17.86 -3.38
C GLY A 125 -5.83 17.45 -1.92
N ALA A 126 -6.75 17.94 -1.10
CA ALA A 126 -6.79 17.63 0.32
C ALA A 126 -7.18 16.18 0.63
N LEU A 127 -7.79 15.47 -0.32
CA LEU A 127 -8.31 14.11 -0.13
C LEU A 127 -7.56 13.10 -0.98
N LEU A 128 -7.02 12.07 -0.31
CA LEU A 128 -6.31 10.94 -0.93
C LEU A 128 -7.03 9.64 -0.57
N PRO A 129 -7.97 9.14 -1.42
CA PRO A 129 -8.72 7.94 -1.11
C PRO A 129 -8.00 6.66 -1.56
N ALA A 130 -8.12 5.60 -0.77
CA ALA A 130 -7.77 4.24 -1.15
C ALA A 130 -9.04 3.38 -1.22
N THR A 131 -9.50 3.10 -2.44
CA THR A 131 -10.75 2.40 -2.71
C THR A 131 -10.53 1.03 -3.35
N ARG A 132 -11.62 0.27 -3.54
CA ARG A 132 -11.60 -0.99 -4.29
C ARG A 132 -11.70 -0.81 -5.80
N ALA A 133 -11.87 0.41 -6.31
CA ALA A 133 -11.98 0.68 -7.74
C ALA A 133 -10.76 0.17 -8.53
N TYR A 134 -10.98 -0.13 -9.80
CA TYR A 134 -9.93 -0.63 -10.71
C TYR A 134 -9.35 0.47 -11.60
N THR A 135 -9.39 1.71 -11.18
CA THR A 135 -8.74 2.82 -11.88
C THR A 135 -7.22 2.66 -11.90
N TYR A 136 -6.57 3.29 -12.86
CA TYR A 136 -5.11 3.31 -12.96
C TYR A 136 -4.46 3.75 -11.64
N ARG A 137 -4.96 4.83 -11.05
CA ARG A 137 -4.49 5.34 -9.74
C ARG A 137 -4.55 4.26 -8.65
N GLN A 138 -5.68 3.58 -8.52
CA GLN A 138 -5.87 2.56 -7.49
C GLN A 138 -5.01 1.31 -7.76
N LYS A 139 -4.76 0.98 -9.02
CA LYS A 139 -3.83 -0.10 -9.40
C LYS A 139 -2.38 0.26 -9.06
N VAL A 140 -1.95 1.49 -9.32
CA VAL A 140 -0.62 1.99 -8.93
C VAL A 140 -0.45 1.94 -7.40
N GLN A 141 -1.43 2.39 -6.63
CA GLN A 141 -1.41 2.31 -5.17
C GLN A 141 -1.20 0.88 -4.67
N ARG A 142 -1.98 -0.08 -5.20
CA ARG A 142 -1.88 -1.50 -4.81
C ARG A 142 -0.54 -2.10 -5.16
N SER A 143 -0.05 -1.84 -6.35
CA SER A 143 1.26 -2.32 -6.81
C SER A 143 2.40 -1.72 -6.00
N PHE A 144 2.33 -0.44 -5.69
CA PHE A 144 3.29 0.22 -4.81
C PHE A 144 3.31 -0.45 -3.42
N ALA A 145 2.14 -0.63 -2.81
CA ALA A 145 2.04 -1.23 -1.48
C ALA A 145 2.57 -2.67 -1.45
N ALA A 146 2.22 -3.49 -2.46
CA ALA A 146 2.70 -4.86 -2.56
C ALA A 146 4.23 -4.93 -2.66
N GLU A 147 4.83 -4.16 -3.53
CA GLU A 147 6.29 -4.13 -3.73
C GLU A 147 7.03 -3.51 -2.54
N LEU A 148 6.48 -2.44 -1.95
CA LEU A 148 7.08 -1.81 -0.78
C LEU A 148 7.14 -2.77 0.41
N LEU A 149 6.04 -3.47 0.69
CA LEU A 149 5.93 -4.36 1.85
C LEU A 149 6.59 -5.72 1.62
N SER A 150 6.61 -6.21 0.37
CA SER A 150 7.12 -7.53 0.00
C SER A 150 7.86 -7.46 -1.34
N PRO A 151 9.15 -7.05 -1.34
CA PRO A 151 9.93 -6.91 -2.57
C PRO A 151 9.93 -8.19 -3.40
N PHE A 152 9.53 -8.10 -4.66
CA PHE A 152 9.35 -9.28 -5.53
C PHE A 152 10.60 -10.14 -5.64
N GLU A 153 11.77 -9.54 -5.81
CA GLU A 153 13.04 -10.27 -5.94
C GLU A 153 13.30 -11.17 -4.72
N VAL A 154 12.99 -10.67 -3.53
CA VAL A 154 13.14 -11.44 -2.29
C VAL A 154 12.06 -12.51 -2.16
N VAL A 155 10.83 -12.16 -2.49
CA VAL A 155 9.70 -13.11 -2.50
C VAL A 155 9.98 -14.27 -3.43
N ASP A 156 10.41 -14.00 -4.66
CA ASP A 156 10.72 -15.01 -5.66
C ASP A 156 11.88 -15.92 -5.21
N ALA A 157 12.93 -15.33 -4.64
CA ALA A 157 14.07 -16.08 -4.08
C ALA A 157 13.65 -16.99 -2.90
N MET A 158 12.80 -16.50 -2.00
CA MET A 158 12.29 -17.27 -0.87
C MET A 158 11.38 -18.43 -1.31
N LEU A 159 10.59 -18.25 -2.37
CA LEU A 159 9.71 -19.31 -2.91
C LEU A 159 10.51 -20.41 -3.61
N GLY A 160 11.60 -20.07 -4.30
CA GLY A 160 12.52 -21.05 -4.90
C GLY A 160 11.81 -22.03 -5.85
N ASP A 161 10.98 -21.53 -6.77
CA ASP A 161 10.16 -22.32 -7.71
C ASP A 161 9.01 -23.14 -7.07
N ASP A 162 8.85 -23.14 -5.76
CA ASP A 162 7.70 -23.73 -5.08
C ASP A 162 6.61 -22.67 -4.84
N TYR A 163 5.67 -22.57 -5.77
CA TYR A 163 4.54 -21.65 -5.72
C TYR A 163 3.28 -22.24 -5.04
N SER A 164 3.46 -23.26 -4.18
CA SER A 164 2.36 -23.83 -3.39
C SER A 164 1.72 -22.78 -2.48
N MET A 165 0.44 -23.00 -2.15
CA MET A 165 -0.28 -22.11 -1.22
C MET A 165 0.39 -22.01 0.14
N GLU A 166 0.90 -23.13 0.66
CA GLU A 166 1.62 -23.20 1.93
C GLU A 166 2.85 -22.29 1.90
N ASN A 167 3.69 -22.42 0.87
CA ASN A 167 4.90 -21.61 0.74
C ASN A 167 4.59 -20.12 0.52
N GLN A 168 3.53 -19.80 -0.23
CA GLN A 168 3.05 -18.42 -0.36
C GLN A 168 2.58 -17.84 0.99
N GLN A 169 1.91 -18.65 1.82
CA GLN A 169 1.47 -18.22 3.15
C GLN A 169 2.66 -17.94 4.07
N ASP A 170 3.70 -18.77 4.04
CA ASP A 170 4.91 -18.58 4.84
C ASP A 170 5.63 -17.29 4.46
N VAL A 171 5.78 -17.01 3.16
CA VAL A 171 6.37 -15.77 2.68
C VAL A 171 5.52 -14.56 3.03
N ALA A 172 4.20 -14.67 2.91
CA ALA A 172 3.26 -13.62 3.32
C ALA A 172 3.41 -13.30 4.82
N GLN A 173 3.51 -14.30 5.65
CA GLN A 173 3.73 -14.14 7.09
C GLN A 173 5.05 -13.43 7.40
N HIS A 174 6.12 -13.79 6.70
CA HIS A 174 7.43 -13.14 6.86
C HIS A 174 7.37 -11.64 6.60
N PHE A 175 6.70 -11.21 5.52
CA PHE A 175 6.55 -9.80 5.16
C PHE A 175 5.36 -9.11 5.82
N GLU A 176 4.54 -9.83 6.58
CA GLU A 176 3.36 -9.29 7.24
C GLU A 176 2.35 -8.68 6.25
N VAL A 177 2.16 -9.38 5.15
CA VAL A 177 1.15 -9.10 4.11
C VAL A 177 0.15 -10.26 4.02
N SER A 178 -0.96 -10.06 3.31
CA SER A 178 -1.88 -11.14 3.04
C SER A 178 -1.32 -12.12 1.98
N PRO A 179 -1.68 -13.42 2.03
CA PRO A 179 -1.31 -14.36 0.98
C PRO A 179 -1.72 -13.91 -0.42
N ARG A 180 -2.85 -13.21 -0.53
CA ARG A 180 -3.32 -12.61 -1.77
C ARG A 180 -2.33 -11.58 -2.33
N THR A 181 -1.65 -10.81 -1.50
CA THR A 181 -0.62 -9.86 -1.93
C THR A 181 0.52 -10.60 -2.63
N ILE A 182 1.01 -11.71 -2.04
CA ILE A 182 2.06 -12.53 -2.65
C ILE A 182 1.58 -13.10 -3.99
N ARG A 183 0.37 -13.66 -4.03
CA ARG A 183 -0.20 -14.22 -5.27
C ARG A 183 -0.31 -13.16 -6.37
N THR A 184 -0.76 -11.95 -6.06
CA THR A 184 -0.85 -10.84 -7.01
C THR A 184 0.52 -10.45 -7.55
N LEU A 185 1.56 -10.40 -6.72
CA LEU A 185 2.94 -10.19 -7.16
C LEU A 185 3.38 -11.26 -8.16
N LEU A 186 3.14 -12.53 -7.86
CA LEU A 186 3.51 -13.65 -8.73
C LEU A 186 2.79 -13.59 -10.08
N VAL A 187 1.51 -13.22 -10.10
CA VAL A 187 0.75 -13.03 -11.34
C VAL A 187 1.30 -11.85 -12.14
N ASN A 188 1.53 -10.71 -11.51
CA ASN A 188 2.04 -9.51 -12.18
C ASN A 188 3.45 -9.72 -12.79
N HIS A 189 4.24 -10.61 -12.20
CA HIS A 189 5.58 -10.97 -12.68
C HIS A 189 5.61 -12.24 -13.53
N GLY A 190 4.44 -12.77 -13.92
CA GLY A 190 4.34 -13.92 -14.84
C GLY A 190 4.72 -15.27 -14.24
N ARG A 191 4.78 -15.41 -12.91
CA ARG A 191 5.05 -16.67 -12.22
C ARG A 191 3.82 -17.54 -12.08
N LEU A 192 2.63 -16.95 -12.01
CA LEU A 192 1.33 -17.61 -11.96
C LEU A 192 0.39 -17.06 -13.03
N ALA A 193 -0.55 -17.88 -13.48
CA ALA A 193 -1.58 -17.47 -14.44
C ALA A 193 -2.63 -16.56 -13.76
N ARG A 194 -3.12 -15.57 -14.50
CA ARG A 194 -4.13 -14.61 -14.02
C ARG A 194 -5.48 -15.25 -13.73
N GLU A 195 -5.87 -16.26 -14.46
CA GLU A 195 -7.16 -16.97 -14.34
C GLU A 195 -7.40 -17.57 -12.93
N GLY A 196 -6.32 -17.94 -12.22
CA GLY A 196 -6.43 -18.43 -10.85
C GLY A 196 -6.80 -17.37 -9.80
N LEU A 197 -6.72 -16.08 -10.13
CA LEU A 197 -7.13 -15.00 -9.23
C LEU A 197 -8.64 -14.73 -9.27
N GLU A 198 -9.27 -14.90 -10.42
CA GLU A 198 -10.71 -14.60 -10.59
C GLU A 198 -11.58 -15.65 -9.89
N THR A 199 -11.19 -16.93 -9.94
CA THR A 199 -11.96 -18.04 -9.35
C THR A 199 -11.99 -18.01 -7.82
N GLU A 200 -10.93 -17.53 -7.16
CA GLU A 200 -10.87 -17.40 -5.70
C GLU A 200 -11.66 -16.20 -5.18
N PHE A 201 -11.90 -15.20 -6.00
CA PHE A 201 -12.70 -14.02 -5.65
C PHE A 201 -14.20 -14.34 -5.60
N GLU A 202 -14.69 -15.19 -6.48
CA GLU A 202 -16.09 -15.61 -6.49
C GLU A 202 -16.41 -16.51 -5.31
N THR A 203 -15.49 -17.38 -4.89
CA THR A 203 -15.67 -18.31 -3.77
C THR A 203 -15.58 -17.61 -2.40
N ALA A 204 -14.83 -16.55 -2.27
CA ALA A 204 -14.73 -15.78 -1.02
C ALA A 204 -15.84 -14.73 -0.83
N ALA A 205 -16.64 -14.48 -1.87
CA ALA A 205 -17.79 -13.57 -1.85
C ALA A 205 -19.15 -14.28 -1.69
N ALA A 206 -19.15 -15.61 -1.69
CA ALA A 206 -20.29 -16.46 -1.41
C ALA A 206 -20.27 -16.95 0.04
#